data_cd4147c0a0eb46eda2044a701fbaefb9
#
_entry.id   cd4147c0a0eb46eda2044a701fbaefb9
#
_cell.length_a   1.000
_cell.length_b   1.000
_cell.length_c   1.000
_cell.angle_alpha   90.00
_cell.angle_beta   90.00
_cell.angle_gamma   90.00
#
_symmetry.space_group_name_H-M   'P 1'
#
loop_
_entity.id
_entity.type
_entity.pdbx_description
1 polymer ?
#
loop_
_entity_poly.entity_id
_entity_poly.type
_entity_poly.pdbx_seq_one_letter_code
_entity_poly.pdbx_strand_id
1 'polypeptide(L)'
;NHHYHTDEKFPYFGHHTENLDMLELYEESAIEGMESGLFCCLAHPDLFMRSYPQFDRHCKLISRHICRTAARLHIPLEYNIGYVAYNEAHNLQTYPCPDFWRIAANEGCTAIIGLDAHNNKDLETPVYYNRAIEELKALKIQRVDSLSLITNH
;
A
#
# COMPACT_ATOMS: atom_id res chain seq x y z
N ASN A 1 3.08 3.32 -7.82
CA ASN A 1 2.54 2.01 -8.21
C ASN A 1 1.41 2.09 -9.26
N HIS A 2 1.04 3.26 -9.73
CA HIS A 2 0.09 3.42 -10.81
C HIS A 2 0.82 3.57 -12.13
N HIS A 3 0.66 2.58 -13.00
CA HIS A 3 0.95 2.74 -14.40
C HIS A 3 -0.33 3.06 -15.14
N TYR A 4 -0.25 3.91 -16.16
CA TYR A 4 -1.42 4.35 -16.90
C TYR A 4 -2.08 3.19 -17.64
N HIS A 5 -3.39 3.08 -17.57
CA HIS A 5 -4.19 2.00 -18.17
C HIS A 5 -4.02 1.87 -19.69
N THR A 6 -3.53 2.91 -20.35
CA THR A 6 -3.45 3.02 -21.79
C THR A 6 -2.09 2.62 -22.36
N ASP A 7 -1.10 2.36 -21.50
CA ASP A 7 0.23 1.95 -21.96
C ASP A 7 0.40 0.44 -21.74
N GLU A 8 0.40 -0.34 -22.82
CA GLU A 8 0.59 -1.79 -22.76
C GLU A 8 1.95 -2.20 -22.17
N LYS A 9 2.91 -1.28 -22.12
CA LYS A 9 4.23 -1.53 -21.50
C LYS A 9 4.22 -1.45 -19.98
N PHE A 10 3.23 -0.79 -19.43
CA PHE A 10 3.14 -0.54 -18.00
C PHE A 10 1.79 -1.00 -17.46
N PRO A 11 1.68 -2.22 -16.96
CA PRO A 11 0.43 -2.75 -16.45
C PRO A 11 -0.07 -1.98 -15.24
N TYR A 12 -1.38 -1.85 -15.11
CA TYR A 12 -2.00 -1.37 -13.90
C TYR A 12 -2.15 -2.53 -12.91
N PHE A 13 -1.30 -2.57 -11.92
CA PHE A 13 -1.22 -3.68 -10.96
C PHE A 13 -2.49 -3.95 -10.16
N GLY A 14 -3.40 -3.00 -10.03
CA GLY A 14 -4.70 -3.22 -9.40
C GLY A 14 -5.66 -4.14 -10.17
N HIS A 15 -5.33 -4.51 -11.41
CA HIS A 15 -6.18 -5.36 -12.28
C HIS A 15 -5.47 -6.58 -12.84
N HIS A 16 -4.15 -6.67 -12.75
CA HIS A 16 -3.35 -7.61 -13.53
C HIS A 16 -2.30 -8.37 -12.70
N THR A 17 -2.50 -8.50 -11.39
CA THR A 17 -1.61 -9.28 -10.53
C THR A 17 -2.15 -10.68 -10.23
N GLU A 18 -2.84 -11.32 -11.20
CA GLU A 18 -3.45 -12.63 -11.01
C GLU A 18 -2.44 -13.78 -11.04
N ASN A 19 -1.23 -13.54 -11.54
CA ASN A 19 -0.18 -14.55 -11.66
C ASN A 19 1.13 -14.10 -11.01
N LEU A 20 2.07 -15.05 -10.86
CA LEU A 20 3.33 -14.81 -10.16
C LEU A 20 4.23 -13.80 -10.88
N ASP A 21 4.33 -13.84 -12.19
CA ASP A 21 5.21 -12.95 -12.95
C ASP A 21 4.80 -11.49 -12.75
N MET A 22 3.51 -11.22 -12.71
CA MET A 22 2.98 -9.89 -12.44
C MET A 22 3.16 -9.47 -10.99
N LEU A 23 3.09 -10.42 -10.08
CA LEU A 23 3.32 -10.18 -8.67
C LEU A 23 4.80 -9.85 -8.39
N GLU A 24 5.72 -10.55 -9.06
CA GLU A 24 7.16 -10.28 -9.01
C GLU A 24 7.48 -8.91 -9.63
N LEU A 25 6.87 -8.58 -10.76
CA LEU A 25 7.03 -7.26 -11.39
C LEU A 25 6.50 -6.13 -10.48
N TYR A 26 5.42 -6.38 -9.73
CA TYR A 26 4.93 -5.45 -8.73
C TYR A 26 5.97 -5.19 -7.63
N GLU A 27 6.56 -6.27 -7.10
CA GLU A 27 7.61 -6.22 -6.09
C GLU A 27 8.82 -5.40 -6.58
N GLU A 28 9.35 -5.75 -7.76
CA GLU A 28 10.47 -5.05 -8.38
C GLU A 28 10.18 -3.55 -8.53
N SER A 29 9.04 -3.21 -9.11
CA SER A 29 8.63 -1.81 -9.30
C SER A 29 8.51 -1.03 -7.99
N ALA A 30 7.99 -1.66 -6.93
CA ALA A 30 7.86 -1.04 -5.62
C ALA A 30 9.24 -0.80 -4.98
N ILE A 31 10.13 -1.80 -5.05
CA ILE A 31 11.48 -1.73 -4.48
C ILE A 31 12.34 -0.71 -5.23
N GLU A 32 12.40 -0.78 -6.56
CA GLU A 32 13.13 0.17 -7.39
C GLU A 32 12.64 1.61 -7.18
N GLY A 33 11.33 1.79 -7.10
CA GLY A 33 10.73 3.09 -6.81
C GLY A 33 11.23 3.65 -5.47
N MET A 34 11.20 2.87 -4.41
CA MET A 34 11.69 3.29 -3.10
C MET A 34 13.20 3.55 -3.10
N GLU A 35 13.99 2.71 -3.77
CA GLU A 35 15.45 2.83 -3.83
C GLU A 35 15.93 3.98 -4.73
N SER A 36 15.08 4.46 -5.64
CA SER A 36 15.40 5.62 -6.49
C SER A 36 15.66 6.92 -5.71
N GLY A 37 15.15 7.01 -4.47
CA GLY A 37 15.22 8.23 -3.66
C GLY A 37 14.34 9.37 -4.16
N LEU A 38 13.46 9.13 -5.14
CA LEU A 38 12.58 10.14 -5.70
C LEU A 38 11.22 10.23 -4.98
N PHE A 39 10.90 9.23 -4.16
CA PHE A 39 9.60 9.13 -3.50
C PHE A 39 9.73 9.17 -1.99
N CYS A 40 8.83 9.91 -1.35
CA CYS A 40 8.79 10.07 0.10
C CYS A 40 7.76 9.16 0.78
N CYS A 41 7.00 8.37 0.02
CA CYS A 41 5.97 7.46 0.49
C CYS A 41 5.72 6.39 -0.57
N LEU A 42 5.39 5.18 -0.15
CA LEU A 42 4.87 4.13 -1.03
C LEU A 42 3.34 4.08 -0.91
N ALA A 43 2.65 4.53 -1.96
CA ALA A 43 1.20 4.53 -2.03
C ALA A 43 0.65 3.10 -2.14
N HIS A 44 -0.48 2.81 -1.44
CA HIS A 44 -1.20 1.53 -1.44
C HIS A 44 -0.29 0.31 -1.70
N PRO A 45 0.63 0.00 -0.75
CA PRO A 45 1.70 -0.99 -0.95
C PRO A 45 1.18 -2.42 -1.16
N ASP A 46 -0.07 -2.67 -0.86
CA ASP A 46 -0.78 -3.94 -0.97
C ASP A 46 -1.83 -3.96 -2.10
N LEU A 47 -1.71 -3.04 -3.07
CA LEU A 47 -2.62 -2.92 -4.21
C LEU A 47 -2.74 -4.22 -5.03
N PHE A 48 -1.69 -5.04 -5.07
CA PHE A 48 -1.71 -6.33 -5.76
C PHE A 48 -2.82 -7.27 -5.25
N MET A 49 -3.24 -7.12 -3.99
CA MET A 49 -4.34 -7.90 -3.40
C MET A 49 -5.71 -7.59 -4.00
N ARG A 50 -5.81 -6.57 -4.83
CA ARG A 50 -7.06 -6.27 -5.52
C ARG A 50 -7.42 -7.33 -6.57
N SER A 51 -6.44 -7.92 -7.22
CA SER A 51 -6.63 -8.92 -8.27
C SER A 51 -5.98 -10.28 -7.96
N TYR A 52 -5.02 -10.35 -7.04
CA TYR A 52 -4.43 -11.64 -6.65
C TYR A 52 -5.43 -12.46 -5.84
N PRO A 53 -5.62 -13.76 -6.15
CA PRO A 53 -6.79 -14.51 -5.66
C PRO A 53 -6.84 -14.72 -4.14
N GLN A 54 -5.68 -14.85 -3.49
CA GLN A 54 -5.59 -15.09 -2.06
C GLN A 54 -4.21 -14.73 -1.51
N PHE A 55 -4.13 -14.38 -0.22
CA PHE A 55 -2.86 -14.10 0.44
C PHE A 55 -2.11 -15.40 0.75
N ASP A 56 -1.27 -15.83 -0.17
CA ASP A 56 -0.49 -17.07 -0.12
C ASP A 56 0.97 -16.84 0.34
N ARG A 57 1.80 -17.88 0.16
CA ARG A 57 3.23 -17.81 0.50
C ARG A 57 4.00 -16.78 -0.34
N HIS A 58 3.60 -16.56 -1.59
CA HIS A 58 4.26 -15.60 -2.49
C HIS A 58 3.92 -14.18 -2.06
N CYS A 59 2.65 -13.89 -1.78
CA CYS A 59 2.22 -12.62 -1.19
C CYS A 59 2.98 -12.32 0.10
N LYS A 60 3.14 -13.34 0.96
CA LYS A 60 3.88 -13.18 2.23
C LYS A 60 5.35 -12.83 2.01
N LEU A 61 5.99 -13.44 1.01
CA LEU A 61 7.40 -13.17 0.68
C LEU A 61 7.57 -11.76 0.14
N ILE A 62 6.79 -11.39 -0.85
CA ILE A 62 6.81 -10.08 -1.50
C ILE A 62 6.49 -8.97 -0.51
N SER A 63 5.44 -9.15 0.30
CA SER A 63 5.09 -8.19 1.35
C SER A 63 6.26 -7.96 2.31
N ARG A 64 6.97 -9.02 2.67
CA ARG A 64 8.14 -8.92 3.55
C ARG A 64 9.28 -8.14 2.89
N HIS A 65 9.57 -8.38 1.62
CA HIS A 65 10.62 -7.65 0.90
C HIS A 65 10.29 -6.16 0.77
N ILE A 66 9.06 -5.85 0.38
CA ILE A 66 8.57 -4.45 0.31
C ILE A 66 8.68 -3.78 1.67
N CYS A 67 8.16 -4.42 2.73
CA CYS A 67 8.18 -3.85 4.07
C CYS A 67 9.60 -3.66 4.62
N ARG A 68 10.50 -4.60 4.41
CA ARG A 68 11.91 -4.47 4.81
C ARG A 68 12.60 -3.32 4.09
N THR A 69 12.35 -3.18 2.81
CA THR A 69 12.91 -2.07 2.02
C THR A 69 12.37 -0.73 2.54
N ALA A 70 11.07 -0.63 2.76
CA ALA A 70 10.43 0.57 3.31
C ALA A 70 10.98 0.93 4.70
N ALA A 71 11.11 -0.05 5.60
CA ALA A 71 11.66 0.17 6.94
C ALA A 71 13.13 0.59 6.90
N ARG A 72 13.96 -0.05 6.07
CA ARG A 72 15.38 0.28 5.87
C ARG A 72 15.59 1.69 5.33
N LEU A 73 14.73 2.13 4.41
CA LEU A 73 14.82 3.44 3.77
C LEU A 73 14.03 4.52 4.52
N HIS A 74 13.35 4.17 5.61
CA HIS A 74 12.47 5.06 6.36
C HIS A 74 11.36 5.70 5.51
N ILE A 75 10.86 4.96 4.52
CA ILE A 75 9.77 5.36 3.65
C ILE A 75 8.45 4.88 4.27
N PRO A 76 7.53 5.77 4.67
CA PRO A 76 6.24 5.36 5.20
C PRO A 76 5.39 4.70 4.11
N LEU A 77 4.62 3.70 4.52
CA LEU A 77 3.63 3.01 3.70
C LEU A 77 2.28 3.70 3.82
N GLU A 78 1.57 3.89 2.72
CA GLU A 78 0.23 4.44 2.78
C GLU A 78 -0.79 3.37 3.20
N TYR A 79 -1.45 3.60 4.35
CA TYR A 79 -2.66 2.88 4.72
C TYR A 79 -3.84 3.55 4.01
N ASN A 80 -4.24 2.98 2.88
CA ASN A 80 -5.24 3.59 2.00
C ASN A 80 -6.66 3.27 2.47
N ILE A 81 -7.41 4.30 2.86
CA ILE A 81 -8.79 4.14 3.36
C ILE A 81 -9.85 4.31 2.27
N GLY A 82 -9.48 4.76 1.07
CA GLY A 82 -10.43 4.95 -0.03
C GLY A 82 -11.13 3.67 -0.46
N TYR A 83 -10.48 2.52 -0.28
CA TYR A 83 -11.05 1.23 -0.64
C TYR A 83 -11.78 0.49 0.50
N VAL A 84 -11.72 1.00 1.73
CA VAL A 84 -12.37 0.36 2.90
C VAL A 84 -13.88 0.26 2.72
N ALA A 85 -14.51 1.36 2.29
CA ALA A 85 -15.94 1.37 2.02
C ALA A 85 -16.37 0.37 0.94
N TYR A 86 -15.56 0.23 -0.11
CA TYR A 86 -15.81 -0.74 -1.16
C TYR A 86 -15.69 -2.18 -0.64
N ASN A 87 -14.65 -2.47 0.14
CA ASN A 87 -14.48 -3.77 0.78
C ASN A 87 -15.66 -4.15 1.68
N GLU A 88 -16.14 -3.21 2.49
CA GLU A 88 -17.31 -3.45 3.36
C GLU A 88 -18.58 -3.73 2.55
N ALA A 89 -18.86 -2.92 1.52
CA ALA A 89 -20.04 -3.08 0.69
C ALA A 89 -20.06 -4.42 -0.06
N HIS A 90 -18.90 -5.00 -0.37
CA HIS A 90 -18.76 -6.22 -1.16
C HIS A 90 -18.27 -7.42 -0.35
N ASN A 91 -18.10 -7.27 0.96
CA ASN A 91 -17.53 -8.29 1.86
C ASN A 91 -16.18 -8.84 1.37
N LEU A 92 -15.29 -7.91 0.98
CA LEU A 92 -13.95 -8.19 0.49
C LEU A 92 -12.90 -7.83 1.54
N GLN A 93 -11.70 -8.40 1.39
CA GLN A 93 -10.51 -8.05 2.17
C GLN A 93 -9.31 -7.89 1.24
N THR A 94 -9.43 -7.01 0.26
CA THR A 94 -8.38 -6.80 -0.75
C THR A 94 -7.28 -5.92 -0.21
N TYR A 95 -7.44 -4.59 -0.25
CA TYR A 95 -6.52 -3.66 0.38
C TYR A 95 -7.32 -2.52 1.06
N PRO A 96 -6.94 -2.05 2.24
CA PRO A 96 -5.82 -2.55 3.05
C PRO A 96 -5.96 -4.02 3.45
N CYS A 97 -4.93 -4.83 3.14
CA CYS A 97 -4.92 -6.27 3.41
C CYS A 97 -4.39 -6.55 4.83
N PRO A 98 -5.18 -7.15 5.73
CA PRO A 98 -4.76 -7.36 7.12
C PRO A 98 -3.46 -8.17 7.26
N ASP A 99 -3.23 -9.15 6.37
CA ASP A 99 -2.02 -9.97 6.41
C ASP A 99 -0.77 -9.20 5.99
N PHE A 100 -0.87 -8.32 4.99
CA PHE A 100 0.20 -7.40 4.62
C PHE A 100 0.56 -6.48 5.81
N TRP A 101 -0.42 -5.88 6.43
CA TRP A 101 -0.21 -4.91 7.51
C TRP A 101 0.34 -5.54 8.80
N ARG A 102 0.05 -6.83 9.06
CA ARG A 102 0.74 -7.59 10.13
C ARG A 102 2.23 -7.78 9.81
N ILE A 103 2.57 -8.00 8.54
CA ILE A 103 3.97 -8.06 8.11
C ILE A 103 4.64 -6.71 8.26
N ALA A 104 3.99 -5.63 7.83
CA ALA A 104 4.50 -4.27 7.99
C ALA A 104 4.81 -3.92 9.45
N ALA A 105 3.92 -4.32 10.37
CA ALA A 105 4.14 -4.16 11.81
C ALA A 105 5.37 -4.93 12.29
N ASN A 106 5.51 -6.19 11.87
CA ASN A 106 6.63 -7.04 12.27
C ASN A 106 8.00 -6.58 11.72
N GLU A 107 8.00 -5.96 10.56
CA GLU A 107 9.21 -5.41 9.93
C GLU A 107 9.51 -3.97 10.38
N GLY A 108 8.69 -3.40 11.27
CA GLY A 108 8.93 -2.07 11.87
C GLY A 108 8.65 -0.89 10.94
N CYS A 109 7.74 -1.06 9.99
CA CYS A 109 7.34 0.02 9.09
C CYS A 109 6.62 1.14 9.82
N THR A 110 6.72 2.34 9.27
CA THR A 110 5.84 3.46 9.59
C THR A 110 4.72 3.58 8.56
N ALA A 111 3.62 4.22 8.92
CA ALA A 111 2.49 4.40 8.02
C ALA A 111 2.00 5.85 7.99
N ILE A 112 1.49 6.24 6.82
CA ILE A 112 0.67 7.44 6.64
C ILE A 112 -0.72 7.02 6.19
N ILE A 113 -1.77 7.66 6.71
CA ILE A 113 -3.13 7.38 6.25
C ILE A 113 -3.41 8.21 5.00
N GLY A 114 -3.72 7.53 3.91
CA GLY A 114 -4.11 8.14 2.65
C GLY A 114 -5.54 7.81 2.26
N LEU A 115 -6.16 8.69 1.51
CA LEU A 115 -7.56 8.58 1.12
C LEU A 115 -7.74 8.21 -0.35
N ASP A 116 -6.72 8.49 -1.18
CA ASP A 116 -6.79 8.31 -2.65
C ASP A 116 -8.06 8.93 -3.26
N ALA A 117 -8.41 10.13 -2.78
CA ALA A 117 -9.66 10.80 -3.12
C ALA A 117 -9.68 11.21 -4.60
N HIS A 118 -10.70 10.75 -5.32
CA HIS A 118 -10.93 11.10 -6.73
C HIS A 118 -12.08 12.10 -6.90
N ASN A 119 -12.79 12.40 -5.81
CA ASN A 119 -13.86 13.40 -5.78
C ASN A 119 -14.01 14.02 -4.37
N ASN A 120 -14.72 15.16 -4.29
CA ASN A 120 -14.88 15.86 -3.01
C ASN A 120 -15.64 15.06 -1.93
N LYS A 121 -16.51 14.14 -2.33
CA LYS A 121 -17.29 13.33 -1.38
C LYS A 121 -16.40 12.33 -0.65
N ASP A 122 -15.30 11.89 -1.25
CA ASP A 122 -14.36 10.98 -0.62
C ASP A 122 -13.69 11.62 0.60
N LEU A 123 -13.62 12.96 0.64
CA LEU A 123 -13.07 13.73 1.75
C LEU A 123 -13.99 13.82 2.98
N GLU A 124 -15.26 13.44 2.85
CA GLU A 124 -16.28 13.62 3.87
C GLU A 124 -16.49 12.40 4.79
N THR A 125 -15.52 11.47 4.83
CA THR A 125 -15.66 10.20 5.56
C THR A 125 -14.70 10.06 6.75
N PRO A 126 -14.89 10.86 7.85
CA PRO A 126 -14.02 10.79 9.02
C PRO A 126 -14.06 9.41 9.73
N VAL A 127 -15.11 8.62 9.51
CA VAL A 127 -15.28 7.30 10.13
C VAL A 127 -14.15 6.36 9.74
N TYR A 128 -13.82 6.24 8.46
CA TYR A 128 -12.75 5.36 8.00
C TYR A 128 -11.36 5.84 8.43
N TYR A 129 -11.17 7.15 8.51
CA TYR A 129 -9.93 7.72 9.03
C TYR A 129 -9.70 7.36 10.51
N ASN A 130 -10.72 7.51 11.35
CA ASN A 130 -10.64 7.15 12.76
C ASN A 130 -10.42 5.65 12.93
N ARG A 131 -11.07 4.81 12.14
CA ARG A 131 -10.87 3.37 12.13
C ARG A 131 -9.42 3.00 11.76
N ALA A 132 -8.85 3.61 10.74
CA ALA A 132 -7.46 3.39 10.35
C ALA A 132 -6.48 3.74 11.48
N ILE A 133 -6.74 4.82 12.22
CA ILE A 133 -5.96 5.18 13.40
C ILE A 133 -5.97 4.04 14.43
N GLU A 134 -7.14 3.51 14.76
CA GLU A 134 -7.28 2.44 15.76
C GLU A 134 -6.64 1.13 15.26
N GLU A 135 -6.77 0.80 13.98
CA GLU A 135 -6.13 -0.38 13.39
C GLU A 135 -4.61 -0.29 13.39
N LEU A 136 -4.03 0.82 12.97
CA LEU A 136 -2.58 1.05 13.02
C LEU A 136 -2.05 1.02 14.46
N LYS A 137 -2.79 1.60 15.40
CA LYS A 137 -2.47 1.56 16.83
C LYS A 137 -2.52 0.13 17.40
N ALA A 138 -3.54 -0.65 17.04
CA ALA A 138 -3.65 -2.06 17.44
C ALA A 138 -2.48 -2.90 16.90
N LEU A 139 -2.02 -2.61 15.69
CA LEU A 139 -0.84 -3.22 15.07
C LEU A 139 0.49 -2.67 15.62
N LYS A 140 0.46 -1.62 16.45
CA LYS A 140 1.64 -0.91 16.95
C LYS A 140 2.51 -0.31 15.85
N ILE A 141 1.91 0.06 14.73
CA ILE A 141 2.59 0.77 13.64
C ILE A 141 2.61 2.25 13.97
N GLN A 142 3.80 2.85 13.93
CA GLN A 142 3.95 4.29 14.12
C GLN A 142 3.35 5.03 12.91
N ARG A 143 2.38 5.89 13.20
CA ARG A 143 1.82 6.78 12.19
C ARG A 143 2.66 8.03 12.03
N VAL A 144 2.84 8.47 10.79
CA VAL A 144 3.39 9.79 10.44
C VAL A 144 2.27 10.69 9.94
N ASP A 145 2.27 11.95 10.33
CA ASP A 145 1.22 12.91 10.01
C ASP A 145 1.61 13.86 8.86
N SER A 146 2.87 13.82 8.46
CA SER A 146 3.40 14.64 7.36
C SER A 146 4.55 13.92 6.66
N LEU A 147 4.71 14.18 5.38
CA LEU A 147 5.83 13.72 4.58
C LEU A 147 6.87 14.82 4.48
N SER A 148 8.13 14.49 4.77
CA SER A 148 9.25 15.39 4.48
C SER A 148 9.53 15.33 2.98
N LEU A 149 9.40 16.44 2.29
CA LEU A 149 9.87 16.54 0.91
C LEU A 149 11.40 16.37 0.92
N ILE A 150 11.89 15.48 0.07
CA ILE A 150 13.35 15.32 -0.13
C ILE A 150 13.83 16.59 -0.82
N THR A 151 14.37 17.52 -0.06
CA THR A 151 15.11 18.66 -0.62
C THR A 151 16.52 18.16 -0.91
N ASN A 152 16.75 17.69 -2.13
CA ASN A 152 18.10 17.49 -2.62
C ASN A 152 18.76 18.87 -2.74
N HIS A 153 19.65 19.18 -1.83
CA HIS A 153 20.61 20.28 -1.95
C HIS A 153 21.82 19.85 -2.73
#